data_c9975015b44a7b8f255ad03dd5a8b269
#
_entry.id   c9975015b44a7b8f255ad03dd5a8b269
#
_cell.length_a   1.000
_cell.length_b   1.000
_cell.length_c   1.000
_cell.angle_alpha   90.00
_cell.angle_beta   90.00
_cell.angle_gamma   90.00
#
_symmetry.space_group_name_H-M   'P 1'
#
loop_
_entity.id
_entity.type
_entity.pdbx_description
1 polymer ?
#
loop_
_entity_poly.entity_id
_entity_poly.type
_entity_poly.pdbx_seq_one_letter_code
_entity_poly.pdbx_strand_id
1 'polypeptide(L)'
;MSEAKQIYHVPVLLNESVDGMNIQPGGIYVDATFGGGGHSKEILSRLDSTAHLYSFDQDEDAEKNIVSDSRFTFVRSNFRYLSNFLRYYDVEEVDAILADLGVSSHHFDDSERGFSFRFEGKLDMRMNKRAGMTAADVVNTYDEERLANIFYLYRSEERRVGKECRSRWSPYH
;
A
#
# COMPACT_ATOMS: atom_id res chain seq x y z
N MET A 1 13.81 30.76 9.98
CA MET A 1 13.13 29.96 8.96
C MET A 1 12.64 28.72 9.66
N SER A 2 11.35 28.63 9.94
CA SER A 2 10.76 27.49 10.66
C SER A 2 10.67 26.32 9.69
N GLU A 3 11.36 25.22 10.00
CA GLU A 3 11.14 23.93 9.36
C GLU A 3 9.66 23.55 9.56
N ALA A 4 8.91 23.53 8.48
CA ALA A 4 7.56 22.97 8.50
C ALA A 4 7.70 21.48 8.84
N LYS A 5 7.38 21.14 10.08
CA LYS A 5 7.30 19.76 10.55
C LYS A 5 6.25 19.07 9.67
N GLN A 6 6.72 18.29 8.71
CA GLN A 6 5.87 17.48 7.85
C GLN A 6 5.07 16.56 8.81
N ILE A 7 3.78 16.86 8.94
CA ILE A 7 2.88 16.06 9.79
C ILE A 7 2.75 14.72 9.06
N TYR A 8 3.54 13.74 9.46
CA TYR A 8 3.41 12.37 8.99
C TYR A 8 2.04 11.86 9.42
N HIS A 9 1.27 11.44 8.45
CA HIS A 9 -0.02 10.81 8.67
C HIS A 9 0.18 9.59 9.58
N VAL A 10 -0.47 9.60 10.76
CA VAL A 10 -0.47 8.43 11.64
C VAL A 10 -1.31 7.35 10.96
N PRO A 11 -0.77 6.16 10.75
CA PRO A 11 -1.52 5.05 10.17
C PRO A 11 -2.78 4.73 10.96
N VAL A 12 -3.82 4.30 10.26
CA VAL A 12 -5.07 3.85 10.90
C VAL A 12 -4.80 2.59 11.70
N LEU A 13 -5.32 2.50 12.94
CA LEU A 13 -5.17 1.36 13.84
C LEU A 13 -3.70 0.97 14.07
N LEU A 14 -2.78 1.96 14.15
CA LEU A 14 -1.34 1.72 14.25
C LEU A 14 -0.98 0.78 15.40
N ASN A 15 -1.43 1.10 16.60
CA ASN A 15 -1.09 0.32 17.78
C ASN A 15 -1.78 -1.04 17.77
N GLU A 16 -3.07 -1.07 17.44
CA GLU A 16 -3.88 -2.28 17.41
C GLU A 16 -3.35 -3.29 16.39
N SER A 17 -2.90 -2.82 15.25
CA SER A 17 -2.30 -3.66 14.21
C SER A 17 -0.98 -4.27 14.66
N VAL A 18 -0.11 -3.45 15.30
CA VAL A 18 1.19 -3.93 15.79
C VAL A 18 1.02 -4.79 17.05
N ASP A 19 0.05 -4.49 17.92
CA ASP A 19 -0.30 -5.35 19.07
C ASP A 19 -0.74 -6.74 18.60
N GLY A 20 -1.52 -6.80 17.51
CA GLY A 20 -1.97 -8.04 16.89
C GLY A 20 -0.85 -8.92 16.34
N MET A 21 0.32 -8.34 16.02
CA MET A 21 1.48 -9.11 15.57
C MET A 21 2.14 -9.92 16.70
N ASN A 22 1.83 -9.66 17.96
CA ASN A 22 2.34 -10.37 19.14
C ASN A 22 3.88 -10.52 19.12
N ILE A 23 4.57 -9.39 18.98
CA ILE A 23 6.03 -9.34 18.78
C ILE A 23 6.77 -10.05 19.91
N GLN A 24 7.63 -11.01 19.54
CA GLN A 24 8.46 -11.82 20.42
C GLN A 24 9.96 -11.53 20.20
N PRO A 25 10.82 -11.74 21.20
CA PRO A 25 12.26 -11.66 21.04
C PRO A 25 12.79 -12.58 19.93
N GLY A 26 13.66 -12.05 19.08
CA GLY A 26 14.30 -12.79 17.99
C GLY A 26 13.37 -13.12 16.82
N GLY A 27 12.12 -12.64 16.83
CA GLY A 27 11.14 -12.92 15.77
C GLY A 27 11.46 -12.22 14.45
N ILE A 28 10.90 -12.77 13.37
CA ILE A 28 10.98 -12.23 12.02
C ILE A 28 9.61 -11.72 11.57
N TYR A 29 9.55 -10.46 11.20
CA TYR A 29 8.31 -9.76 10.88
C TYR A 29 8.32 -9.19 9.46
N VAL A 30 7.14 -9.06 8.89
CA VAL A 30 6.98 -8.46 7.57
C VAL A 30 5.93 -7.36 7.61
N ASP A 31 6.29 -6.19 7.04
CA ASP A 31 5.36 -5.16 6.63
C ASP A 31 5.24 -5.21 5.10
N ALA A 32 4.12 -5.69 4.59
CA ALA A 32 3.89 -5.88 3.16
C ALA A 32 3.58 -4.56 2.42
N THR A 33 3.38 -3.45 3.16
CA THR A 33 2.87 -2.16 2.66
C THR A 33 3.56 -0.99 3.37
N PHE A 34 4.86 -0.84 3.15
CA PHE A 34 5.72 0.09 3.88
C PHE A 34 5.24 1.55 3.82
N GLY A 35 4.92 2.06 2.62
CA GLY A 35 4.41 3.40 2.39
C GLY A 35 5.23 4.51 3.07
N GLY A 36 4.63 5.23 4.00
CA GLY A 36 5.28 6.26 4.82
C GLY A 36 6.16 5.74 5.96
N GLY A 37 6.19 4.42 6.16
CA GLY A 37 6.98 3.75 7.19
C GLY A 37 6.40 3.85 8.60
N GLY A 38 5.13 4.25 8.75
CA GLY A 38 4.52 4.43 10.07
C GLY A 38 4.43 3.13 10.86
N HIS A 39 3.84 2.08 10.28
CA HIS A 39 3.75 0.75 10.90
C HIS A 39 5.14 0.16 11.12
N SER A 40 6.04 0.23 10.14
CA SER A 40 7.41 -0.28 10.26
C SER A 40 8.20 0.38 11.39
N LYS A 41 8.06 1.69 11.59
CA LYS A 41 8.70 2.39 12.72
C LYS A 41 8.16 1.94 14.05
N GLU A 42 6.84 1.74 14.16
CA GLU A 42 6.22 1.23 15.39
C GLU A 42 6.66 -0.21 15.68
N ILE A 43 6.70 -1.09 14.66
CA ILE A 43 7.24 -2.45 14.80
C ILE A 43 8.68 -2.40 15.29
N LEU A 44 9.56 -1.63 14.63
CA LEU A 44 10.97 -1.49 15.02
C LEU A 44 11.16 -0.99 16.44
N SER A 45 10.26 -0.13 16.95
CA SER A 45 10.32 0.36 18.32
C SER A 45 10.09 -0.72 19.37
N ARG A 46 9.43 -1.82 18.98
CA ARG A 46 9.09 -2.97 19.84
C ARG A 46 10.01 -4.17 19.65
N LEU A 47 10.81 -4.20 18.58
CA LEU A 47 11.77 -5.28 18.33
C LEU A 47 12.95 -5.21 19.30
N ASP A 48 13.42 -6.38 19.72
CA ASP A 48 14.72 -6.50 20.37
C ASP A 48 15.89 -6.51 19.35
N SER A 49 17.12 -6.62 19.83
CA SER A 49 18.32 -6.57 19.00
C SER A 49 18.53 -7.82 18.11
N THR A 50 17.79 -8.89 18.35
CA THR A 50 17.90 -10.17 17.65
C THR A 50 16.79 -10.40 16.63
N ALA A 51 15.70 -9.61 16.70
CA ALA A 51 14.58 -9.67 15.78
C ALA A 51 14.87 -8.93 14.47
N HIS A 52 14.08 -9.21 13.42
CA HIS A 52 14.24 -8.55 12.11
C HIS A 52 12.92 -8.20 11.45
N LEU A 53 12.89 -7.06 10.75
CA LEU A 53 11.75 -6.59 9.98
C LEU A 53 12.11 -6.47 8.49
N TYR A 54 11.35 -7.14 7.65
CA TYR A 54 11.35 -6.97 6.20
C TYR A 54 10.15 -6.14 5.76
N SER A 55 10.38 -5.01 5.09
CA SER A 55 9.29 -4.15 4.63
C SER A 55 9.29 -4.02 3.12
N PHE A 56 8.11 -4.19 2.54
CA PHE A 56 7.92 -4.20 1.08
C PHE A 56 7.14 -2.98 0.63
N ASP A 57 7.58 -2.39 -0.47
CA ASP A 57 6.78 -1.47 -1.26
C ASP A 57 7.21 -1.49 -2.72
N GLN A 58 6.28 -1.34 -3.62
CA GLN A 58 6.56 -1.22 -5.07
C GLN A 58 6.67 0.24 -5.52
N ASP A 59 6.21 1.20 -4.69
CA ASP A 59 6.27 2.62 -4.99
C ASP A 59 7.67 3.17 -4.70
N GLU A 60 8.25 3.91 -5.65
CA GLU A 60 9.55 4.56 -5.47
C GLU A 60 9.51 5.67 -4.42
N ASP A 61 8.34 6.29 -4.19
CA ASP A 61 8.21 7.34 -3.20
C ASP A 61 8.38 6.81 -1.77
N ALA A 62 8.11 5.52 -1.54
CA ALA A 62 8.33 4.86 -0.26
C ALA A 62 9.80 4.82 0.15
N GLU A 63 10.75 4.75 -0.80
CA GLU A 63 12.18 4.72 -0.52
C GLU A 63 12.68 5.92 0.29
N LYS A 64 12.01 7.06 0.18
CA LYS A 64 12.35 8.29 0.92
C LYS A 64 12.14 8.16 2.43
N ASN A 65 11.39 7.15 2.86
CA ASN A 65 11.00 6.92 4.24
C ASN A 65 11.81 5.82 4.93
N ILE A 66 12.78 5.22 4.22
CA ILE A 66 13.63 4.13 4.72
C ILE A 66 14.32 4.54 6.02
N VAL A 67 14.28 3.65 7.01
CA VAL A 67 14.90 3.82 8.32
C VAL A 67 16.28 3.19 8.32
N SER A 68 17.27 3.88 8.88
CA SER A 68 18.61 3.31 9.08
C SER A 68 18.63 2.53 10.40
N ASP A 69 18.36 1.24 10.34
CA ASP A 69 18.38 0.31 11.49
C ASP A 69 18.89 -1.05 11.00
N SER A 70 19.80 -1.68 11.78
CA SER A 70 20.39 -2.97 11.42
C SER A 70 19.39 -4.13 11.42
N ARG A 71 18.27 -3.95 12.10
CA ARG A 71 17.15 -4.92 12.19
C ARG A 71 16.13 -4.74 11.07
N PHE A 72 16.40 -3.86 10.08
CA PHE A 72 15.46 -3.47 9.06
C PHE A 72 16.00 -3.72 7.66
N THR A 73 15.20 -4.37 6.83
CA THR A 73 15.47 -4.55 5.41
C THR A 73 14.31 -4.05 4.58
N PHE A 74 14.54 -3.03 3.75
CA PHE A 74 13.56 -2.57 2.77
C PHE A 74 13.71 -3.34 1.46
N VAL A 75 12.60 -3.85 0.93
CA VAL A 75 12.53 -4.58 -0.33
C VAL A 75 11.65 -3.82 -1.31
N ARG A 76 12.26 -3.20 -2.31
CA ARG A 76 11.51 -2.50 -3.36
C ARG A 76 10.86 -3.51 -4.32
N SER A 77 9.73 -4.04 -3.94
CA SER A 77 8.98 -5.02 -4.73
C SER A 77 7.52 -5.05 -4.36
N ASN A 78 6.70 -5.57 -5.26
CA ASN A 78 5.34 -5.93 -4.92
C ASN A 78 5.35 -7.13 -3.96
N PHE A 79 4.57 -7.07 -2.90
CA PHE A 79 4.45 -8.13 -1.87
C PHE A 79 4.00 -9.49 -2.45
N ARG A 80 3.44 -9.53 -3.66
CA ARG A 80 3.17 -10.80 -4.38
C ARG A 80 4.40 -11.69 -4.51
N TYR A 81 5.59 -11.09 -4.45
CA TYR A 81 6.88 -11.80 -4.53
C TYR A 81 7.55 -12.02 -3.16
N LEU A 82 6.79 -11.79 -2.08
CA LEU A 82 7.28 -11.88 -0.69
C LEU A 82 8.05 -13.18 -0.45
N SER A 83 7.45 -14.34 -0.75
CA SER A 83 8.10 -15.64 -0.55
C SER A 83 9.41 -15.80 -1.34
N ASN A 84 9.52 -15.17 -2.52
CA ASN A 84 10.74 -15.21 -3.31
C ASN A 84 11.87 -14.45 -2.63
N PHE A 85 11.56 -13.25 -2.11
CA PHE A 85 12.55 -12.42 -1.42
C PHE A 85 12.92 -12.97 -0.05
N LEU A 86 11.97 -13.49 0.73
CA LEU A 86 12.27 -14.14 2.01
C LEU A 86 13.23 -15.32 1.80
N ARG A 87 12.97 -16.15 0.79
CA ARG A 87 13.90 -17.24 0.41
C ARG A 87 15.29 -16.73 -0.01
N TYR A 88 15.35 -15.58 -0.70
CA TYR A 88 16.62 -14.96 -1.08
C TYR A 88 17.43 -14.50 0.16
N TYR A 89 16.75 -14.15 1.25
CA TYR A 89 17.36 -13.78 2.53
C TYR A 89 17.51 -14.97 3.50
N ASP A 90 17.34 -16.20 3.02
CA ASP A 90 17.40 -17.44 3.81
C ASP A 90 16.39 -17.45 4.97
N VAL A 91 15.23 -16.83 4.78
CA VAL A 91 14.11 -16.82 5.72
C VAL A 91 13.08 -17.84 5.29
N GLU A 92 12.91 -18.89 6.08
CA GLU A 92 11.95 -19.97 5.83
C GLU A 92 10.58 -19.67 6.42
N GLU A 93 10.53 -19.06 7.61
CA GLU A 93 9.31 -18.75 8.34
C GLU A 93 9.33 -17.32 8.88
N VAL A 94 8.17 -16.73 9.04
CA VAL A 94 7.97 -15.42 9.67
C VAL A 94 6.91 -15.53 10.76
N ASP A 95 7.08 -14.76 11.84
CA ASP A 95 6.19 -14.81 13.01
C ASP A 95 4.89 -14.05 12.73
N ALA A 96 4.95 -12.93 12.01
CA ALA A 96 3.76 -12.20 11.60
C ALA A 96 3.98 -11.36 10.34
N ILE A 97 2.87 -11.12 9.62
CA ILE A 97 2.81 -10.26 8.43
C ILE A 97 1.73 -9.21 8.67
N LEU A 98 2.10 -7.94 8.51
CA LEU A 98 1.17 -6.82 8.46
C LEU A 98 0.96 -6.40 7.00
N ALA A 99 -0.28 -6.15 6.61
CA ALA A 99 -0.63 -5.62 5.31
C ALA A 99 -1.75 -4.58 5.43
N ASP A 100 -1.43 -3.30 5.22
CA ASP A 100 -2.37 -2.19 5.12
C ASP A 100 -2.71 -1.97 3.64
N LEU A 101 -3.72 -2.71 3.17
CA LEU A 101 -4.05 -2.80 1.75
C LEU A 101 -4.88 -1.59 1.30
N GLY A 102 -4.42 -0.92 0.27
CA GLY A 102 -5.15 0.21 -0.33
C GLY A 102 -4.22 1.24 -0.94
N VAL A 103 -4.72 2.48 -1.01
CA VAL A 103 -3.99 3.65 -1.47
C VAL A 103 -3.82 4.64 -0.32
N SER A 104 -2.65 5.24 -0.19
CA SER A 104 -2.38 6.26 0.84
C SER A 104 -2.98 7.62 0.47
N SER A 105 -3.17 8.49 1.47
CA SER A 105 -3.55 9.89 1.25
C SER A 105 -2.57 10.62 0.31
N HIS A 106 -1.29 10.27 0.37
CA HIS A 106 -0.26 10.80 -0.54
C HIS A 106 -0.62 10.57 -2.03
N HIS A 107 -1.14 9.39 -2.37
CA HIS A 107 -1.56 9.10 -3.74
C HIS A 107 -2.76 9.94 -4.20
N PHE A 108 -3.66 10.31 -3.28
CA PHE A 108 -4.81 11.16 -3.59
C PHE A 108 -4.46 12.64 -3.69
N ASP A 109 -3.41 13.08 -3.01
CA ASP A 109 -3.01 14.49 -2.96
C ASP A 109 -2.03 14.84 -4.09
N ASP A 110 -1.39 13.86 -4.73
CA ASP A 110 -0.55 14.04 -5.90
C ASP A 110 -1.38 13.93 -7.19
N SER A 111 -1.61 15.07 -7.86
CA SER A 111 -2.39 15.14 -9.11
C SER A 111 -1.78 14.31 -10.26
N GLU A 112 -0.45 14.14 -10.28
CA GLU A 112 0.25 13.40 -11.34
C GLU A 112 0.05 11.88 -11.23
N ARG A 113 -0.40 11.40 -10.07
CA ARG A 113 -0.65 9.98 -9.82
C ARG A 113 -2.01 9.50 -10.37
N GLY A 114 -2.97 10.40 -10.59
CA GLY A 114 -4.27 10.08 -11.18
C GLY A 114 -5.22 9.26 -10.31
N PHE A 115 -5.01 9.19 -8.99
CA PHE A 115 -5.89 8.47 -8.06
C PHE A 115 -7.09 9.30 -7.57
N SER A 116 -7.10 10.61 -7.83
CA SER A 116 -8.16 11.51 -7.37
C SER A 116 -8.72 12.33 -8.52
N PHE A 117 -10.03 12.53 -8.54
CA PHE A 117 -10.71 13.45 -9.43
C PHE A 117 -10.89 14.85 -8.85
N ARG A 118 -10.25 15.14 -7.69
CA ARG A 118 -10.19 16.50 -7.13
C ARG A 118 -9.29 17.44 -7.93
N PHE A 119 -8.40 16.88 -8.72
CA PHE A 119 -7.43 17.59 -9.54
C PHE A 119 -7.56 17.17 -11.01
N GLU A 120 -7.30 18.11 -11.92
CA GLU A 120 -7.07 17.76 -13.30
C GLU A 120 -5.66 17.19 -13.47
N GLY A 121 -5.57 15.93 -13.87
CA GLY A 121 -4.31 15.21 -14.02
C GLY A 121 -4.44 14.05 -14.99
N LYS A 122 -3.32 13.42 -15.31
CA LYS A 122 -3.30 12.22 -16.17
C LYS A 122 -3.93 11.04 -15.42
N LEU A 123 -4.72 10.24 -16.12
CA LEU A 123 -5.28 8.99 -15.58
C LEU A 123 -4.19 7.90 -15.58
N ASP A 124 -3.23 8.01 -14.67
CA ASP A 124 -2.11 7.08 -14.55
C ASP A 124 -2.46 5.87 -13.67
N MET A 125 -2.73 6.08 -12.39
CA MET A 125 -3.12 5.11 -11.35
C MET A 125 -2.11 3.95 -11.14
N ARG A 126 -0.86 4.09 -11.58
CA ARG A 126 0.17 3.08 -11.31
C ARG A 126 0.79 3.28 -9.93
N MET A 127 0.75 2.28 -9.08
CA MET A 127 1.55 2.25 -7.85
C MET A 127 3.05 2.19 -8.19
N ASN A 128 3.41 1.32 -9.11
CA ASN A 128 4.76 1.23 -9.65
C ASN A 128 4.83 1.99 -10.98
N LYS A 129 5.44 3.18 -10.97
CA LYS A 129 5.62 4.03 -12.17
C LYS A 129 6.42 3.35 -13.29
N ARG A 130 7.17 2.30 -12.98
CA ARG A 130 7.90 1.48 -13.98
C ARG A 130 7.01 0.46 -14.68
N ALA A 131 5.78 0.22 -14.20
CA ALA A 131 4.81 -0.61 -14.92
C ALA A 131 4.51 0.02 -16.29
N GLY A 132 4.42 -0.81 -17.32
CA GLY A 132 4.30 -0.33 -18.69
C GLY A 132 2.94 0.25 -19.05
N MET A 133 1.86 -0.02 -18.27
CA MET A 133 0.48 0.30 -18.64
C MET A 133 -0.16 1.19 -17.60
N THR A 134 -0.70 2.33 -18.02
CA THR A 134 -1.48 3.26 -17.20
C THR A 134 -2.96 2.89 -17.21
N ALA A 135 -3.76 3.48 -16.30
CA ALA A 135 -5.20 3.32 -16.34
C ALA A 135 -5.81 3.91 -17.63
N ALA A 136 -5.24 4.98 -18.17
CA ALA A 136 -5.64 5.54 -19.45
C ALA A 136 -5.42 4.54 -20.60
N ASP A 137 -4.29 3.83 -20.60
CA ASP A 137 -4.02 2.79 -21.61
C ASP A 137 -5.06 1.67 -21.52
N VAL A 138 -5.37 1.21 -20.30
CA VAL A 138 -6.38 0.17 -20.07
C VAL A 138 -7.73 0.59 -20.63
N VAL A 139 -8.21 1.79 -20.29
CA VAL A 139 -9.53 2.29 -20.75
C VAL A 139 -9.58 2.47 -22.25
N ASN A 140 -8.49 2.89 -22.90
CA ASN A 140 -8.46 3.19 -24.32
C ASN A 140 -8.14 1.96 -25.22
N THR A 141 -7.55 0.91 -24.65
CA THR A 141 -7.08 -0.23 -25.47
C THR A 141 -7.84 -1.54 -25.21
N TYR A 142 -8.50 -1.67 -24.05
CA TYR A 142 -9.26 -2.88 -23.73
C TYR A 142 -10.65 -2.83 -24.37
N ASP A 143 -11.11 -3.98 -24.83
CA ASP A 143 -12.48 -4.16 -25.30
C ASP A 143 -13.49 -4.09 -24.12
N GLU A 144 -14.78 -3.96 -24.48
CA GLU A 144 -15.87 -3.83 -23.51
C GLU A 144 -15.93 -5.02 -22.52
N GLU A 145 -15.72 -6.23 -23.01
CA GLU A 145 -15.79 -7.44 -22.20
C GLU A 145 -14.69 -7.46 -21.14
N ARG A 146 -13.45 -7.11 -21.50
CA ARG A 146 -12.33 -7.02 -20.57
C ARG A 146 -12.54 -5.93 -19.53
N LEU A 147 -13.03 -4.76 -19.92
CA LEU A 147 -13.35 -3.68 -19.00
C LEU A 147 -14.45 -4.08 -18.03
N ALA A 148 -15.52 -4.71 -18.53
CA ALA A 148 -16.60 -5.23 -17.69
C ALA A 148 -16.10 -6.26 -16.67
N ASN A 149 -15.21 -7.17 -17.06
CA ASN A 149 -14.60 -8.16 -16.18
C ASN A 149 -13.73 -7.51 -15.10
N ILE A 150 -12.95 -6.48 -15.42
CA ILE A 150 -12.17 -5.72 -14.41
C ILE A 150 -13.12 -5.11 -13.36
N PHE A 151 -14.18 -4.44 -13.80
CA PHE A 151 -15.14 -3.85 -12.87
C PHE A 151 -15.89 -4.92 -12.06
N TYR A 152 -16.20 -6.04 -12.65
CA TYR A 152 -16.85 -7.15 -11.96
C TYR A 152 -15.96 -7.78 -10.89
N LEU A 153 -14.69 -8.00 -11.19
CA LEU A 153 -13.75 -8.70 -10.29
C LEU A 153 -13.21 -7.80 -9.17
N TYR A 154 -12.95 -6.52 -9.48
CA TYR A 154 -12.18 -5.65 -8.58
C TYR A 154 -13.01 -4.54 -7.93
N ARG A 155 -14.27 -4.39 -8.32
CA ARG A 155 -15.15 -3.41 -7.70
C ARG A 155 -15.78 -3.97 -6.42
N SER A 156 -15.93 -3.13 -5.40
CA SER A 156 -16.54 -3.54 -4.13
C SER A 156 -17.96 -4.10 -4.33
N GLU A 157 -18.35 -5.05 -3.49
CA GLU A 157 -19.66 -5.72 -3.56
C GLU A 157 -20.86 -4.76 -3.45
N GLU A 158 -20.72 -3.69 -2.67
CA GLU A 158 -21.74 -2.65 -2.53
C GLU A 158 -22.15 -2.02 -3.88
N ARG A 159 -21.25 -2.01 -4.83
CA ARG A 159 -21.54 -1.52 -6.19
C ARG A 159 -21.97 -2.61 -7.16
N ARG A 160 -21.74 -3.87 -6.84
CA ARG A 160 -22.27 -5.01 -7.61
C ARG A 160 -23.79 -5.09 -7.51
N VAL A 161 -24.35 -4.72 -6.37
CA VAL A 161 -25.79 -4.80 -6.11
C VAL A 161 -26.59 -3.68 -6.78
N GLY A 162 -25.96 -2.79 -7.55
CA GLY A 162 -26.58 -1.91 -8.56
C GLY A 162 -27.85 -1.09 -8.21
N LYS A 163 -28.59 -1.48 -7.21
CA LYS A 163 -29.83 -0.81 -6.81
C LYS A 163 -29.59 0.42 -5.95
N GLU A 164 -28.60 0.39 -5.07
CA GLU A 164 -28.31 1.52 -4.16
C GLU A 164 -27.60 2.67 -4.87
N CYS A 165 -26.84 2.40 -5.91
CA CYS A 165 -26.18 3.44 -6.69
C CYS A 165 -27.17 4.26 -7.55
N ARG A 166 -28.29 3.65 -7.97
CA ARG A 166 -29.36 4.35 -8.73
C ARG A 166 -30.18 5.30 -7.87
N SER A 167 -30.40 4.97 -6.60
CA SER A 167 -31.20 5.81 -5.68
C SER A 167 -30.48 7.09 -5.25
N ARG A 168 -29.14 7.08 -5.20
CA ARG A 168 -28.34 8.27 -4.82
C ARG A 168 -28.14 9.28 -5.94
N TRP A 169 -28.35 8.90 -7.19
CA TRP A 169 -28.11 9.75 -8.36
C TRP A 169 -29.39 10.00 -9.17
N SER A 170 -30.54 9.65 -8.63
CA SER A 170 -31.81 10.03 -9.24
C SER A 170 -32.06 11.53 -9.03
N PRO A 171 -32.22 12.34 -10.07
CA PRO A 171 -32.54 13.76 -9.95
C PRO A 171 -33.97 14.03 -9.45
N TYR A 172 -34.70 13.00 -9.01
CA TYR A 172 -36.09 13.06 -8.57
C TYR A 172 -36.27 12.61 -7.11
N HIS A 173 -35.33 12.98 -6.23
CA HIS A 173 -35.53 12.92 -4.78
C HIS A 173 -35.23 14.27 -4.17
#